data_c988a56754017d0dd92907fad61ef158
#
_entry.id   c988a56754017d0dd92907fad61ef158
#
_cell.length_a   1.000
_cell.length_b   1.000
_cell.length_c   1.000
_cell.angle_alpha   90.00
_cell.angle_beta   90.00
_cell.angle_gamma   90.00
#
_symmetry.space_group_name_H-M   'P 1'
#
loop_
_entity.id
_entity.type
_entity.pdbx_description
1 polymer ?
#
loop_
_entity_poly.entity_id
_entity_poly.type
_entity_poly.pdbx_seq_one_letter_code
_entity_poly.pdbx_strand_id
1 'polypeptide(L)'
;MTEPQSAPGEALSHRRVLKIAIPIVLSNATVPILGAVDTGVVGQLGEAAPIGAVGIGAIILSALYWIFGFLRMGTTGLASQAHGAGDRAEVSALLMRALLIGAAAGLAIIAFQGLLFRFAFALSPASPEVEGLARSYMGIRVLSAPAAIALYGITGWLIAQERTRAVFLIQLWMNGLNIVLDLWFVLGLGWGVEGVATATLIAEASGGALGLWLCRDGLWGGAWRDWARVFDWGRLRHMASVNTDIL
;
A
#
# COMPACT_ATOMS: atom_id res chain seq x y z
N MET A 1 -10.70 -34.49 39.48
CA MET A 1 -10.00 -33.44 38.72
C MET A 1 -10.07 -33.85 37.26
N THR A 2 -11.09 -33.37 36.57
CA THR A 2 -11.25 -33.56 35.11
C THR A 2 -10.59 -32.39 34.41
N GLU A 3 -9.53 -32.64 33.64
CA GLU A 3 -8.93 -31.65 32.78
C GLU A 3 -9.98 -31.12 31.78
N PRO A 4 -10.05 -29.81 31.54
CA PRO A 4 -10.89 -29.28 30.48
C PRO A 4 -10.31 -29.71 29.14
N GLN A 5 -11.02 -30.58 28.43
CA GLN A 5 -10.74 -30.89 27.04
C GLN A 5 -10.82 -29.58 26.22
N SER A 6 -9.68 -29.09 25.75
CA SER A 6 -9.58 -28.05 24.74
C SER A 6 -10.40 -28.49 23.54
N ALA A 7 -11.36 -27.65 23.12
CA ALA A 7 -12.09 -27.83 21.88
C ALA A 7 -11.12 -28.07 20.73
N PRO A 8 -11.39 -29.02 19.82
CA PRO A 8 -10.50 -29.29 18.70
C PRO A 8 -10.43 -28.02 17.84
N GLY A 9 -9.26 -27.37 17.83
CA GLY A 9 -8.95 -26.28 16.90
C GLY A 9 -9.27 -26.78 15.50
N GLU A 10 -10.06 -26.04 14.74
CA GLU A 10 -10.39 -26.38 13.35
C GLU A 10 -9.09 -26.75 12.63
N ALA A 11 -8.98 -28.01 12.24
CA ALA A 11 -7.79 -28.54 11.61
C ALA A 11 -7.46 -27.69 10.38
N LEU A 12 -6.20 -27.22 10.30
CA LEU A 12 -5.67 -26.47 9.17
C LEU A 12 -5.83 -27.32 7.91
N SER A 13 -6.93 -27.15 7.20
CA SER A 13 -7.19 -27.86 5.95
C SER A 13 -6.40 -27.21 4.84
N HIS A 14 -5.75 -28.03 3.99
CA HIS A 14 -5.09 -27.55 2.75
C HIS A 14 -6.02 -26.65 1.92
N ARG A 15 -7.32 -26.94 1.90
CA ARG A 15 -8.33 -26.10 1.23
C ARG A 15 -8.44 -24.70 1.82
N ARG A 16 -8.34 -24.55 3.15
CA ARG A 16 -8.36 -23.24 3.83
C ARG A 16 -7.09 -22.45 3.51
N VAL A 17 -5.94 -23.11 3.57
CA VAL A 17 -4.64 -22.51 3.22
C VAL A 17 -4.64 -22.02 1.77
N LEU A 18 -5.07 -22.83 0.83
CA LEU A 18 -5.16 -22.45 -0.59
C LEU A 18 -6.17 -21.31 -0.82
N LYS A 19 -7.30 -21.31 -0.14
CA LYS A 19 -8.31 -20.24 -0.24
C LYS A 19 -7.76 -18.88 0.20
N ILE A 20 -6.81 -18.86 1.14
CA ILE A 20 -6.13 -17.65 1.61
C ILE A 20 -4.94 -17.31 0.71
N ALA A 21 -4.12 -18.31 0.37
CA ALA A 21 -2.87 -18.09 -0.35
C ALA A 21 -3.06 -17.70 -1.82
N ILE A 22 -3.98 -18.34 -2.54
CA ILE A 22 -4.18 -18.09 -3.98
C ILE A 22 -4.49 -16.61 -4.27
N PRO A 23 -5.44 -15.92 -3.60
CA PRO A 23 -5.69 -14.51 -3.86
C PRO A 23 -4.48 -13.62 -3.60
N ILE A 24 -3.66 -13.95 -2.57
CA ILE A 24 -2.45 -13.18 -2.24
C ILE A 24 -1.38 -13.38 -3.32
N VAL A 25 -1.15 -14.61 -3.77
CA VAL A 25 -0.19 -14.91 -4.84
C VAL A 25 -0.60 -14.22 -6.13
N LEU A 26 -1.88 -14.31 -6.52
CA LEU A 26 -2.40 -13.63 -7.70
C LEU A 26 -2.25 -12.10 -7.57
N SER A 27 -2.55 -11.52 -6.41
CA SER A 27 -2.33 -10.08 -6.16
C SER A 27 -0.87 -9.68 -6.40
N ASN A 28 0.06 -10.44 -5.83
CA ASN A 28 1.48 -10.14 -5.97
C ASN A 28 1.99 -10.33 -7.41
N ALA A 29 1.43 -11.28 -8.15
CA ALA A 29 1.79 -11.51 -9.56
C ALA A 29 1.35 -10.37 -10.49
N THR A 30 0.35 -9.57 -10.11
CA THR A 30 -0.10 -8.43 -10.94
C THR A 30 0.84 -7.23 -10.86
N VAL A 31 1.66 -7.11 -9.82
CA VAL A 31 2.58 -5.97 -9.64
C VAL A 31 3.66 -5.88 -10.74
N PRO A 32 4.39 -6.96 -11.09
CA PRO A 32 5.33 -6.94 -12.21
C PRO A 32 4.67 -6.63 -13.56
N ILE A 33 3.43 -7.10 -13.76
CA ILE A 33 2.67 -6.82 -14.98
C ILE A 33 2.39 -5.34 -15.11
N LEU A 34 2.04 -4.66 -14.03
CA LEU A 34 1.79 -3.22 -14.00
C LEU A 34 3.04 -2.45 -14.46
N GLY A 35 4.20 -2.72 -13.85
CA GLY A 35 5.46 -2.07 -14.23
C GLY A 35 5.86 -2.33 -15.69
N ALA A 36 5.55 -3.52 -16.23
CA ALA A 36 5.77 -3.83 -17.64
C ALA A 36 4.81 -3.04 -18.55
N VAL A 37 3.56 -2.84 -18.15
CA VAL A 37 2.59 -2.03 -18.91
C VAL A 37 2.99 -0.56 -18.88
N ASP A 38 3.29 0.02 -17.72
CA ASP A 38 3.76 1.41 -17.59
C ASP A 38 4.96 1.67 -18.53
N THR A 39 5.97 0.79 -18.46
CA THR A 39 7.16 0.89 -19.32
C THR A 39 6.81 0.69 -20.79
N GLY A 40 5.94 -0.27 -21.11
CA GLY A 40 5.52 -0.56 -22.49
C GLY A 40 4.73 0.58 -23.12
N VAL A 41 3.84 1.23 -22.37
CA VAL A 41 3.05 2.38 -22.83
C VAL A 41 3.95 3.58 -23.09
N VAL A 42 4.88 3.87 -22.17
CA VAL A 42 5.87 4.96 -22.36
C VAL A 42 6.82 4.64 -23.52
N GLY A 43 7.16 3.37 -23.72
CA GLY A 43 7.97 2.90 -24.84
C GLY A 43 7.36 3.19 -26.22
N GLN A 44 6.02 3.33 -26.32
CA GLN A 44 5.37 3.71 -27.59
C GLN A 44 5.64 5.18 -27.98
N LEU A 45 6.16 6.01 -27.08
CA LEU A 45 6.55 7.38 -27.40
C LEU A 45 7.80 7.46 -28.31
N GLY A 46 8.53 6.33 -28.46
CA GLY A 46 9.69 6.25 -29.36
C GLY A 46 10.98 6.89 -28.82
N GLU A 47 10.98 7.38 -27.59
CA GLU A 47 12.10 8.06 -26.95
C GLU A 47 12.59 7.29 -25.72
N ALA A 48 13.90 7.27 -25.48
CA ALA A 48 14.49 6.55 -24.35
C ALA A 48 14.38 7.33 -23.01
N ALA A 49 14.40 8.66 -23.07
CA ALA A 49 14.39 9.50 -21.88
C ALA A 49 13.12 9.33 -21.00
N PRO A 50 11.89 9.29 -21.56
CA PRO A 50 10.67 9.01 -20.79
C PRO A 50 10.68 7.65 -20.09
N ILE A 51 11.20 6.60 -20.74
CA ILE A 51 11.32 5.27 -20.16
C ILE A 51 12.24 5.31 -18.93
N GLY A 52 13.42 5.92 -19.10
CA GLY A 52 14.38 6.12 -18.01
C GLY A 52 13.79 6.93 -16.84
N ALA A 53 13.06 7.99 -17.16
CA ALA A 53 12.43 8.87 -16.18
C ALA A 53 11.38 8.16 -15.33
N VAL A 54 10.47 7.44 -15.95
CA VAL A 54 9.44 6.64 -15.25
C VAL A 54 10.10 5.55 -14.41
N GLY A 55 11.10 4.83 -14.96
CA GLY A 55 11.82 3.77 -14.26
C GLY A 55 12.52 4.29 -13.00
N ILE A 56 13.35 5.33 -13.12
CA ILE A 56 14.07 5.93 -11.97
C ILE A 56 13.07 6.50 -10.95
N GLY A 57 12.08 7.27 -11.40
CA GLY A 57 11.08 7.87 -10.53
C GLY A 57 10.26 6.82 -9.77
N ALA A 58 9.86 5.73 -10.42
CA ALA A 58 9.14 4.63 -9.80
C ALA A 58 10.00 3.91 -8.74
N ILE A 59 11.28 3.67 -9.02
CA ILE A 59 12.22 3.05 -8.06
C ILE A 59 12.39 3.94 -6.84
N ILE A 60 12.61 5.24 -7.00
CA ILE A 60 12.81 6.19 -5.89
C ILE A 60 11.55 6.23 -5.01
N LEU A 61 10.36 6.42 -5.59
CA LEU A 61 9.12 6.48 -4.81
C LEU A 61 8.79 5.14 -4.15
N SER A 62 9.02 4.02 -4.85
CA SER A 62 8.81 2.70 -4.26
C SER A 62 9.74 2.46 -3.07
N ALA A 63 11.01 2.85 -3.16
CA ALA A 63 11.95 2.75 -2.04
C ALA A 63 11.50 3.60 -0.84
N LEU A 64 11.02 4.84 -1.08
CA LEU A 64 10.48 5.70 -0.03
C LEU A 64 9.23 5.09 0.64
N TYR A 65 8.33 4.52 -0.13
CA TYR A 65 7.12 3.91 0.42
C TYR A 65 7.42 2.59 1.14
N TRP A 66 8.40 1.82 0.67
CA TRP A 66 8.82 0.55 1.27
C TRP A 66 9.35 0.70 2.70
N ILE A 67 9.88 1.87 3.07
CA ILE A 67 10.24 2.18 4.46
C ILE A 67 9.04 1.96 5.39
N PHE A 68 7.82 2.17 4.90
CA PHE A 68 6.58 1.96 5.65
C PHE A 68 5.95 0.57 5.44
N GLY A 69 6.64 -0.34 4.75
CA GLY A 69 6.19 -1.73 4.52
C GLY A 69 5.94 -2.50 5.81
N PHE A 70 6.60 -2.13 6.90
CA PHE A 70 6.37 -2.66 8.24
C PHE A 70 4.90 -2.49 8.68
N LEU A 71 4.17 -1.46 8.23
CA LEU A 71 2.76 -1.28 8.56
C LEU A 71 1.93 -2.49 8.13
N ARG A 72 2.24 -3.10 6.99
CA ARG A 72 1.53 -4.29 6.53
C ARG A 72 1.78 -5.47 7.46
N MET A 73 3.04 -5.78 7.77
CA MET A 73 3.41 -6.94 8.57
C MET A 73 2.99 -6.78 10.02
N GLY A 74 3.28 -5.63 10.63
CA GLY A 74 2.91 -5.33 12.01
C GLY A 74 1.40 -5.29 12.22
N THR A 75 0.66 -4.66 11.30
CA THR A 75 -0.81 -4.65 11.38
C THR A 75 -1.37 -6.06 11.21
N THR A 76 -0.83 -6.89 10.29
CA THR A 76 -1.27 -8.28 10.13
C THR A 76 -1.07 -9.07 11.42
N GLY A 77 0.11 -9.01 12.02
CA GLY A 77 0.41 -9.77 13.24
C GLY A 77 -0.47 -9.36 14.43
N LEU A 78 -0.48 -8.07 14.74
CA LEU A 78 -1.23 -7.55 15.90
C LEU A 78 -2.75 -7.70 15.71
N ALA A 79 -3.28 -7.42 14.52
CA ALA A 79 -4.71 -7.56 14.27
C ALA A 79 -5.15 -9.02 14.25
N SER A 80 -4.30 -9.98 13.82
CA SER A 80 -4.58 -11.41 13.92
C SER A 80 -4.66 -11.87 15.38
N GLN A 81 -3.74 -11.40 16.23
CA GLN A 81 -3.76 -11.70 17.67
C GLN A 81 -5.02 -11.14 18.34
N ALA A 82 -5.34 -9.87 18.09
CA ALA A 82 -6.54 -9.24 18.64
C ALA A 82 -7.83 -9.92 18.13
N HIS A 83 -7.86 -10.30 16.86
CA HIS A 83 -8.99 -11.04 16.27
C HIS A 83 -9.17 -12.42 16.90
N GLY A 84 -8.07 -13.17 17.06
CA GLY A 84 -8.08 -14.47 17.74
C GLY A 84 -8.50 -14.40 19.22
N ALA A 85 -8.15 -13.30 19.90
CA ALA A 85 -8.58 -13.01 21.27
C ALA A 85 -10.03 -12.51 21.38
N GLY A 86 -10.71 -12.23 20.26
CA GLY A 86 -12.08 -11.68 20.25
C GLY A 86 -12.14 -10.18 20.60
N ASP A 87 -11.01 -9.47 20.73
CA ASP A 87 -10.96 -8.03 21.04
C ASP A 87 -11.21 -7.19 19.77
N ARG A 88 -12.51 -7.08 19.42
CA ARG A 88 -12.96 -6.28 18.26
C ARG A 88 -12.60 -4.80 18.39
N ALA A 89 -12.51 -4.28 19.61
CA ALA A 89 -12.16 -2.89 19.84
C ALA A 89 -10.69 -2.64 19.49
N GLU A 90 -9.79 -3.56 19.84
CA GLU A 90 -8.38 -3.48 19.44
C GLU A 90 -8.20 -3.68 17.94
N VAL A 91 -8.93 -4.60 17.31
CA VAL A 91 -8.91 -4.77 15.84
C VAL A 91 -9.28 -3.46 15.13
N SER A 92 -10.29 -2.72 15.60
CA SER A 92 -10.69 -1.44 15.05
C SER A 92 -9.64 -0.34 15.33
N ALA A 93 -9.07 -0.31 16.53
CA ALA A 93 -8.04 0.66 16.92
C ALA A 93 -6.75 0.48 16.10
N LEU A 94 -6.36 -0.77 15.79
CA LEU A 94 -5.20 -1.08 14.95
C LEU A 94 -5.38 -0.58 13.52
N LEU A 95 -6.58 -0.73 12.95
CA LEU A 95 -6.89 -0.13 11.63
C LEU A 95 -6.71 1.39 11.68
N MET A 96 -7.30 2.06 12.68
CA MET A 96 -7.21 3.50 12.79
C MET A 96 -5.77 3.98 12.98
N ARG A 97 -4.96 3.31 13.83
CA ARG A 97 -3.53 3.61 13.99
C ARG A 97 -2.79 3.51 12.66
N ALA A 98 -3.00 2.42 11.92
CA ALA A 98 -2.34 2.21 10.62
C ALA A 98 -2.73 3.30 9.61
N LEU A 99 -4.01 3.70 9.57
CA LEU A 99 -4.49 4.78 8.71
C LEU A 99 -3.86 6.13 9.08
N LEU A 100 -3.80 6.46 10.38
CA LEU A 100 -3.21 7.71 10.87
C LEU A 100 -1.71 7.78 10.59
N ILE A 101 -0.97 6.67 10.82
CA ILE A 101 0.45 6.58 10.51
C ILE A 101 0.67 6.72 9.01
N GLY A 102 -0.11 6.01 8.18
CA GLY A 102 -0.02 6.08 6.73
C GLY A 102 -0.30 7.48 6.18
N ALA A 103 -1.35 8.14 6.69
CA ALA A 103 -1.69 9.50 6.30
C ALA A 103 -0.59 10.50 6.73
N ALA A 104 -0.13 10.43 7.98
CA ALA A 104 0.91 11.33 8.49
C ALA A 104 2.24 11.14 7.74
N ALA A 105 2.65 9.89 7.49
CA ALA A 105 3.85 9.57 6.73
C ALA A 105 3.76 10.08 5.29
N GLY A 106 2.64 9.81 4.60
CA GLY A 106 2.43 10.29 3.24
C GLY A 106 2.41 11.80 3.13
N LEU A 107 1.76 12.49 4.07
CA LEU A 107 1.78 13.96 4.13
C LEU A 107 3.19 14.51 4.41
N ALA A 108 3.96 13.84 5.27
CA ALA A 108 5.35 14.20 5.51
C ALA A 108 6.21 14.05 4.25
N ILE A 109 6.05 12.95 3.49
CA ILE A 109 6.74 12.76 2.21
C ILE A 109 6.37 13.89 1.23
N ILE A 110 5.10 14.25 1.12
CA ILE A 110 4.66 15.37 0.26
C ILE A 110 5.30 16.69 0.73
N ALA A 111 5.29 16.96 2.03
CA ALA A 111 5.86 18.21 2.57
C ALA A 111 7.37 18.33 2.33
N PHE A 112 8.11 17.22 2.42
CA PHE A 112 9.56 17.19 2.26
C PHE A 112 10.01 16.71 0.87
N GLN A 113 9.11 16.55 -0.12
CA GLN A 113 9.41 16.00 -1.44
C GLN A 113 10.60 16.67 -2.12
N GLY A 114 10.72 18.00 -2.03
CA GLY A 114 11.82 18.73 -2.67
C GLY A 114 13.19 18.34 -2.13
N LEU A 115 13.31 18.13 -0.82
CA LEU A 115 14.53 17.65 -0.17
C LEU A 115 14.81 16.20 -0.53
N LEU A 116 13.78 15.34 -0.46
CA LEU A 116 13.89 13.92 -0.77
C LEU A 116 14.33 13.70 -2.22
N PHE A 117 13.76 14.42 -3.18
CA PHE A 117 14.13 14.30 -4.58
C PHE A 117 15.56 14.81 -4.86
N ARG A 118 15.98 15.91 -4.23
CA ARG A 118 17.38 16.38 -4.32
C ARG A 118 18.35 15.32 -3.81
N PHE A 119 18.06 14.71 -2.67
CA PHE A 119 18.90 13.66 -2.11
C PHE A 119 18.92 12.40 -2.98
N ALA A 120 17.77 11.98 -3.50
CA ALA A 120 17.67 10.81 -4.37
C ALA A 120 18.50 10.98 -5.65
N PHE A 121 18.41 12.11 -6.33
CA PHE A 121 19.20 12.38 -7.54
C PHE A 121 20.68 12.66 -7.26
N ALA A 122 21.03 13.08 -6.05
CA ALA A 122 22.44 13.14 -5.63
C ALA A 122 23.06 11.75 -5.47
N LEU A 123 22.27 10.75 -5.07
CA LEU A 123 22.70 9.35 -4.95
C LEU A 123 22.63 8.59 -6.27
N SER A 124 21.67 8.92 -7.14
CA SER A 124 21.45 8.27 -8.43
C SER A 124 21.36 9.33 -9.52
N PRO A 125 22.50 9.88 -9.96
CA PRO A 125 22.53 10.92 -10.99
C PRO A 125 22.05 10.38 -12.34
N ALA A 126 21.26 11.19 -13.04
CA ALA A 126 20.77 10.92 -14.39
C ALA A 126 21.13 12.08 -15.33
N SER A 127 20.90 11.91 -16.64
CA SER A 127 21.02 13.04 -17.56
C SER A 127 20.03 14.15 -17.21
N PRO A 128 20.34 15.43 -17.48
CA PRO A 128 19.43 16.54 -17.14
C PRO A 128 18.02 16.37 -17.71
N GLU A 129 17.90 15.77 -18.88
CA GLU A 129 16.63 15.46 -19.53
C GLU A 129 15.83 14.42 -18.76
N VAL A 130 16.44 13.28 -18.44
CA VAL A 130 15.82 12.20 -17.67
C VAL A 130 15.45 12.68 -16.27
N GLU A 131 16.32 13.45 -15.61
CA GLU A 131 16.04 14.01 -14.29
C GLU A 131 14.85 14.98 -14.33
N GLY A 132 14.77 15.86 -15.34
CA GLY A 132 13.65 16.78 -15.52
C GLY A 132 12.31 16.05 -15.64
N LEU A 133 12.23 15.05 -16.52
CA LEU A 133 11.05 14.22 -16.71
C LEU A 133 10.71 13.39 -15.45
N ALA A 134 11.71 12.83 -14.78
CA ALA A 134 11.52 12.06 -13.56
C ALA A 134 10.99 12.93 -12.41
N ARG A 135 11.45 14.18 -12.29
CA ARG A 135 10.91 15.14 -11.30
C ARG A 135 9.45 15.48 -11.57
N SER A 136 9.07 15.68 -12.84
CA SER A 136 7.67 15.90 -13.24
C SER A 136 6.79 14.70 -12.86
N TYR A 137 7.20 13.48 -13.22
CA TYR A 137 6.55 12.22 -12.86
C TYR A 137 6.38 12.06 -11.34
N MET A 138 7.48 12.21 -10.61
CA MET A 138 7.50 12.04 -9.15
C MET A 138 6.68 13.11 -8.43
N GLY A 139 6.67 14.36 -8.93
CA GLY A 139 5.90 15.47 -8.36
C GLY A 139 4.39 15.24 -8.40
N ILE A 140 3.89 14.55 -9.43
CA ILE A 140 2.48 14.13 -9.52
C ILE A 140 2.24 12.91 -8.65
N ARG A 141 3.04 11.87 -8.83
CA ARG A 141 2.81 10.58 -8.20
C ARG A 141 2.96 10.60 -6.67
N VAL A 142 3.82 11.48 -6.12
CA VAL A 142 4.00 11.62 -4.67
C VAL A 142 2.71 12.04 -3.94
N LEU A 143 1.76 12.64 -4.65
CA LEU A 143 0.46 13.04 -4.07
C LEU A 143 -0.39 11.82 -3.65
N SER A 144 -0.12 10.63 -4.20
CA SER A 144 -0.76 9.38 -3.74
C SER A 144 -0.14 8.79 -2.48
N ALA A 145 1.00 9.31 -1.98
CA ALA A 145 1.72 8.73 -0.85
C ALA A 145 0.85 8.42 0.38
N PRO A 146 -0.09 9.30 0.81
CA PRO A 146 -0.97 8.98 1.93
C PRO A 146 -1.84 7.74 1.68
N ALA A 147 -2.37 7.59 0.47
CA ALA A 147 -3.19 6.44 0.08
C ALA A 147 -2.33 5.18 -0.06
N ALA A 148 -1.19 5.27 -0.74
CA ALA A 148 -0.28 4.16 -0.98
C ALA A 148 0.27 3.57 0.35
N ILE A 149 0.65 4.43 1.30
CA ILE A 149 1.15 3.97 2.61
C ILE A 149 -0.01 3.44 3.47
N ALA A 150 -1.18 4.09 3.47
CA ALA A 150 -2.36 3.59 4.19
C ALA A 150 -2.80 2.21 3.68
N LEU A 151 -2.65 1.93 2.39
CA LEU A 151 -2.94 0.62 1.79
C LEU A 151 -2.12 -0.51 2.39
N TYR A 152 -0.89 -0.28 2.89
CA TYR A 152 -0.16 -1.28 3.65
C TYR A 152 -0.93 -1.69 4.92
N GLY A 153 -1.42 -0.73 5.69
CA GLY A 153 -2.23 -0.99 6.88
C GLY A 153 -3.57 -1.66 6.56
N ILE A 154 -4.28 -1.16 5.55
CA ILE A 154 -5.55 -1.71 5.08
C ILE A 154 -5.39 -3.18 4.65
N THR A 155 -4.39 -3.47 3.83
CA THR A 155 -4.15 -4.84 3.35
C THR A 155 -3.72 -5.76 4.49
N GLY A 156 -2.87 -5.29 5.41
CA GLY A 156 -2.48 -6.03 6.61
C GLY A 156 -3.69 -6.37 7.49
N TRP A 157 -4.57 -5.40 7.72
CA TRP A 157 -5.79 -5.58 8.49
C TRP A 157 -6.78 -6.55 7.85
N LEU A 158 -6.96 -6.48 6.52
CA LEU A 158 -7.80 -7.42 5.78
C LEU A 158 -7.25 -8.84 5.80
N ILE A 159 -5.93 -9.01 5.69
CA ILE A 159 -5.25 -10.31 5.79
C ILE A 159 -5.47 -10.91 7.18
N ALA A 160 -5.31 -10.11 8.24
CA ALA A 160 -5.49 -10.54 9.62
C ALA A 160 -6.89 -11.13 9.89
N GLN A 161 -7.90 -10.69 9.14
CA GLN A 161 -9.27 -11.17 9.22
C GLN A 161 -9.62 -12.22 8.15
N GLU A 162 -8.61 -12.81 7.50
CA GLU A 162 -8.77 -13.79 6.41
C GLU A 162 -9.58 -13.26 5.20
N ARG A 163 -9.72 -11.93 5.06
CA ARG A 163 -10.45 -11.26 3.96
C ARG A 163 -9.57 -11.06 2.73
N THR A 164 -8.79 -12.07 2.34
CA THR A 164 -7.81 -12.00 1.25
C THR A 164 -8.42 -11.73 -0.12
N ARG A 165 -9.70 -12.10 -0.31
CA ARG A 165 -10.44 -11.71 -1.53
C ARG A 165 -10.60 -10.19 -1.66
N ALA A 166 -10.77 -9.48 -0.55
CA ALA A 166 -10.84 -8.02 -0.55
C ALA A 166 -9.49 -7.41 -0.98
N VAL A 167 -8.38 -7.96 -0.50
CA VAL A 167 -7.03 -7.56 -0.91
C VAL A 167 -6.85 -7.76 -2.42
N PHE A 168 -7.24 -8.92 -2.94
CA PHE A 168 -7.18 -9.21 -4.37
C PHE A 168 -8.03 -8.23 -5.19
N LEU A 169 -9.26 -7.91 -4.74
CA LEU A 169 -10.13 -6.96 -5.43
C LEU A 169 -9.54 -5.55 -5.47
N ILE A 170 -8.92 -5.08 -4.37
CA ILE A 170 -8.22 -3.79 -4.35
C ILE A 170 -7.11 -3.78 -5.39
N GLN A 171 -6.29 -4.83 -5.42
CA GLN A 171 -5.17 -4.92 -6.35
C GLN A 171 -5.63 -5.01 -7.81
N LEU A 172 -6.65 -5.82 -8.09
CA LEU A 172 -7.23 -5.93 -9.42
C LEU A 172 -7.82 -4.62 -9.90
N TRP A 173 -8.52 -3.89 -9.01
CA TRP A 173 -9.05 -2.57 -9.29
C TRP A 173 -7.95 -1.58 -9.62
N MET A 174 -6.94 -1.47 -8.76
CA MET A 174 -5.83 -0.53 -8.95
C MET A 174 -5.08 -0.79 -10.26
N ASN A 175 -4.68 -2.04 -10.49
CA ASN A 175 -3.92 -2.39 -11.69
C ASN A 175 -4.77 -2.25 -12.96
N GLY A 176 -6.01 -2.70 -12.93
CA GLY A 176 -6.92 -2.58 -14.08
C GLY A 176 -7.22 -1.12 -14.44
N LEU A 177 -7.51 -0.29 -13.43
CA LEU A 177 -7.75 1.13 -13.63
C LEU A 177 -6.50 1.85 -14.13
N ASN A 178 -5.34 1.57 -13.56
CA ASN A 178 -4.08 2.17 -13.99
C ASN A 178 -3.79 1.84 -15.46
N ILE A 179 -3.88 0.56 -15.87
CA ILE A 179 -3.67 0.16 -17.27
C ILE A 179 -4.60 0.93 -18.23
N VAL A 180 -5.89 1.03 -17.90
CA VAL A 180 -6.86 1.75 -18.74
C VAL A 180 -6.52 3.24 -18.83
N LEU A 181 -6.16 3.85 -17.70
CA LEU A 181 -5.81 5.26 -17.65
C LEU A 181 -4.47 5.56 -18.34
N ASP A 182 -3.48 4.68 -18.23
CA ASP A 182 -2.22 4.81 -18.94
C ASP A 182 -2.43 4.84 -20.46
N LEU A 183 -3.19 3.89 -20.98
CA LEU A 183 -3.52 3.85 -22.40
C LEU A 183 -4.24 5.13 -22.82
N TRP A 184 -5.17 5.62 -22.02
CA TRP A 184 -5.93 6.82 -22.33
C TRP A 184 -5.10 8.09 -22.23
N PHE A 185 -4.37 8.30 -21.14
CA PHE A 185 -3.61 9.53 -20.92
C PHE A 185 -2.36 9.61 -21.81
N VAL A 186 -1.64 8.51 -21.97
CA VAL A 186 -0.39 8.52 -22.72
C VAL A 186 -0.64 8.41 -24.22
N LEU A 187 -1.40 7.39 -24.66
CA LEU A 187 -1.63 7.15 -26.10
C LEU A 187 -2.81 7.97 -26.63
N GLY A 188 -3.85 8.19 -25.84
CA GLY A 188 -5.02 8.95 -26.25
C GLY A 188 -4.84 10.46 -26.18
N LEU A 189 -4.27 10.97 -25.08
CA LEU A 189 -4.12 12.41 -24.83
C LEU A 189 -2.69 12.92 -25.06
N GLY A 190 -1.70 12.04 -25.21
CA GLY A 190 -0.30 12.43 -25.45
C GLY A 190 0.39 13.05 -24.21
N TRP A 191 -0.03 12.74 -22.99
CA TRP A 191 0.51 13.36 -21.77
C TRP A 191 1.89 12.83 -21.36
N GLY A 192 2.44 11.83 -22.05
CA GLY A 192 3.76 11.30 -21.76
C GLY A 192 3.92 10.76 -20.34
N VAL A 193 5.04 11.11 -19.70
CA VAL A 193 5.35 10.65 -18.31
C VAL A 193 4.36 11.17 -17.27
N GLU A 194 3.79 12.34 -17.48
CA GLU A 194 2.78 12.93 -16.59
C GLU A 194 1.47 12.14 -16.66
N GLY A 195 1.15 11.57 -17.83
CA GLY A 195 0.01 10.68 -18.02
C GLY A 195 0.11 9.43 -17.15
N VAL A 196 1.27 8.76 -17.18
CA VAL A 196 1.52 7.58 -16.32
C VAL A 196 1.45 7.94 -14.84
N ALA A 197 2.08 9.06 -14.45
CA ALA A 197 2.04 9.52 -13.05
C ALA A 197 0.61 9.79 -12.57
N THR A 198 -0.21 10.42 -13.42
CA THR A 198 -1.61 10.76 -13.11
C THR A 198 -2.48 9.49 -13.04
N ALA A 199 -2.27 8.55 -13.96
CA ALA A 199 -2.98 7.26 -13.96
C ALA A 199 -2.72 6.48 -12.66
N THR A 200 -1.45 6.40 -12.25
CA THR A 200 -1.07 5.74 -11.00
C THR A 200 -1.62 6.47 -9.77
N LEU A 201 -1.58 7.81 -9.74
CA LEU A 201 -2.17 8.62 -8.68
C LEU A 201 -3.66 8.29 -8.50
N ILE A 202 -4.43 8.30 -9.58
CA ILE A 202 -5.87 8.00 -9.55
C ILE A 202 -6.11 6.55 -9.12
N ALA A 203 -5.35 5.60 -9.64
CA ALA A 203 -5.46 4.19 -9.29
C ALA A 203 -5.19 3.94 -7.80
N GLU A 204 -4.10 4.49 -7.25
CA GLU A 204 -3.74 4.35 -5.83
C GLU A 204 -4.75 5.07 -4.91
N ALA A 205 -5.16 6.28 -5.25
CA ALA A 205 -6.15 7.03 -4.46
C ALA A 205 -7.52 6.33 -4.44
N SER A 206 -8.00 5.86 -5.60
CA SER A 206 -9.26 5.11 -5.69
C SER A 206 -9.17 3.73 -5.04
N GLY A 207 -8.01 3.07 -5.12
CA GLY A 207 -7.72 1.83 -4.41
C GLY A 207 -7.76 2.01 -2.88
N GLY A 208 -7.21 3.12 -2.38
CA GLY A 208 -7.31 3.52 -0.98
C GLY A 208 -8.75 3.72 -0.53
N ALA A 209 -9.55 4.44 -1.34
CA ALA A 209 -10.98 4.65 -1.08
C ALA A 209 -11.77 3.32 -1.06
N LEU A 210 -11.52 2.44 -2.04
CA LEU A 210 -12.10 1.10 -2.08
C LEU A 210 -11.68 0.27 -0.85
N GLY A 211 -10.41 0.34 -0.46
CA GLY A 211 -9.89 -0.32 0.72
C GLY A 211 -10.59 0.13 1.99
N LEU A 212 -10.76 1.43 2.19
CA LEU A 212 -11.51 2.00 3.32
C LEU A 212 -12.98 1.52 3.31
N TRP A 213 -13.62 1.50 2.16
CA TRP A 213 -14.98 0.99 2.04
C TRP A 213 -15.08 -0.50 2.39
N LEU A 214 -14.10 -1.31 2.00
CA LEU A 214 -14.04 -2.72 2.36
C LEU A 214 -13.75 -2.94 3.85
N CYS A 215 -13.10 -1.98 4.51
CA CYS A 215 -12.81 -2.02 5.96
C CYS A 215 -13.91 -1.35 6.82
N ARG A 216 -15.01 -0.87 6.22
CA ARG A 216 -16.05 -0.11 6.94
C ARG A 216 -16.58 -0.80 8.20
N ASP A 217 -16.64 -2.14 8.20
CA ASP A 217 -17.11 -2.90 9.36
C ASP A 217 -16.20 -2.69 10.59
N GLY A 218 -14.89 -2.49 10.38
CA GLY A 218 -13.92 -2.12 11.42
C GLY A 218 -14.07 -0.68 11.90
N LEU A 219 -14.71 0.18 11.10
CA LEU A 219 -14.98 1.58 11.42
C LEU A 219 -16.39 1.80 11.97
N TRP A 220 -17.22 0.74 12.09
CA TRP A 220 -18.55 0.79 12.71
C TRP A 220 -18.45 0.49 14.20
N GLY A 221 -19.36 1.02 14.99
CA GLY A 221 -19.45 0.69 16.41
C GLY A 221 -18.67 1.57 17.37
N GLY A 222 -18.02 2.65 16.90
CA GLY A 222 -17.40 3.67 17.76
C GLY A 222 -16.02 3.33 18.35
N ALA A 223 -15.59 2.07 18.31
CA ALA A 223 -14.30 1.64 18.91
C ALA A 223 -13.07 2.29 18.20
N TRP A 224 -13.20 2.64 16.93
CA TRP A 224 -12.17 3.36 16.19
C TRP A 224 -12.00 4.82 16.66
N ARG A 225 -12.99 5.39 17.37
CA ARG A 225 -12.95 6.74 17.98
C ARG A 225 -12.51 6.70 19.43
N ASP A 226 -12.16 5.57 19.97
CA ASP A 226 -11.54 5.50 21.30
C ASP A 226 -10.10 5.99 21.22
N TRP A 227 -9.96 7.31 21.24
CA TRP A 227 -8.68 7.98 21.11
C TRP A 227 -7.71 7.61 22.23
N ALA A 228 -8.22 7.31 23.45
CA ALA A 228 -7.40 6.83 24.54
C ALA A 228 -6.73 5.49 24.18
N ARG A 229 -7.48 4.59 23.55
CA ARG A 229 -6.97 3.31 23.06
C ARG A 229 -6.09 3.48 21.82
N VAL A 230 -6.48 4.31 20.86
CA VAL A 230 -5.73 4.55 19.62
C VAL A 230 -4.36 5.15 19.91
N PHE A 231 -4.27 6.13 20.81
CA PHE A 231 -3.04 6.82 21.20
C PHE A 231 -2.40 6.26 22.47
N ASP A 232 -2.78 5.07 22.93
CA ASP A 232 -2.12 4.41 24.04
C ASP A 232 -0.63 4.21 23.74
N TRP A 233 0.22 4.87 24.52
CA TRP A 233 1.67 4.89 24.31
C TRP A 233 2.29 3.49 24.43
N GLY A 234 1.81 2.67 25.35
CA GLY A 234 2.28 1.30 25.51
C GLY A 234 2.03 0.47 24.26
N ARG A 235 0.84 0.59 23.67
CA ARG A 235 0.43 -0.13 22.45
C ARG A 235 1.15 0.40 21.20
N LEU A 236 1.34 1.72 21.10
CA LEU A 236 2.13 2.33 20.02
C LEU A 236 3.60 1.87 20.08
N ARG A 237 4.19 1.85 21.27
CA ARG A 237 5.55 1.36 21.47
C ARG A 237 5.67 -0.14 21.15
N HIS A 238 4.68 -0.93 21.54
CA HIS A 238 4.64 -2.36 21.19
C HIS A 238 4.52 -2.56 19.68
N MET A 239 3.66 -1.81 19.01
CA MET A 239 3.58 -1.80 17.55
C MET A 239 4.91 -1.40 16.90
N ALA A 240 5.60 -0.41 17.44
CA ALA A 240 6.92 0.00 16.96
C ALA A 240 7.98 -1.08 17.19
N SER A 241 8.00 -1.76 18.37
CA SER A 241 8.98 -2.83 18.65
C SER A 241 8.79 -4.04 17.74
N VAL A 242 7.55 -4.49 17.54
CA VAL A 242 7.24 -5.59 16.59
C VAL A 242 7.72 -5.25 15.18
N ASN A 243 7.66 -3.98 14.79
CA ASN A 243 8.13 -3.54 13.48
C ASN A 243 9.66 -3.45 13.40
N THR A 244 10.35 -3.15 14.50
CA THR A 244 11.83 -3.11 14.55
C THR A 244 12.42 -4.52 14.45
N ASP A 245 11.74 -5.54 14.96
CA ASP A 245 12.16 -6.94 14.88
C ASP A 245 11.97 -7.56 13.48
N ILE A 246 11.26 -6.85 12.59
CA ILE A 246 10.95 -7.29 11.22
C ILE A 246 11.90 -6.63 10.18
N LEU A 247 12.52 -5.50 10.52
CA LEU A 247 13.50 -4.77 9.70
C LEU A 247 14.90 -5.33 9.86
#